data_656d344cd060ad6dc77c80430a568b87
#
_entry.id   656d344cd060ad6dc77c80430a568b87
#
_cell.length_a   1.000
_cell.length_b   1.000
_cell.length_c   1.000
_cell.angle_alpha   90.00
_cell.angle_beta   90.00
_cell.angle_gamma   90.00
#
_symmetry.space_group_name_H-M   'P 1'
#
loop_
_entity.id
_entity.type
_entity.pdbx_description
1 polymer ?
#
loop_
_entity_poly.entity_id
_entity_poly.type
_entity_poly.pdbx_seq_one_letter_code
_entity_poly.pdbx_strand_id
1 'polypeptide(L)'
;LSFVEDPTRIFRAIRFEQRMGFTIGKHTEKLLKNAVKMNLFNRFFGNRCFTELKLIFSEENPIPAIGRMAEFDLLKFILPGLKFDKRMEKNLNEIQRAIAWYKLLYLDEPFQQWEVYLFAILADSPYSDLKIFCMKFEFPERHKKELLKEKEATDKILRELGRSRRLSNSEIYWLLQERSHESLLYLIAMARKKTAKKAVSHFVTHLRHYKTLIHGADLKKMGYKSGPIYKTILNHLLEAKLDGVVETKADEIAFIRSNYPLKKQKGGS
;
A
#
# COMPACT_ATOMS: atom_id res chain seq x y z
N LEU A 1 20.64 31.29 -12.09
CA LEU A 1 21.26 31.18 -10.75
C LEU A 1 20.43 30.30 -9.83
N SER A 2 19.13 30.51 -9.75
CA SER A 2 18.31 29.86 -8.69
C SER A 2 18.23 28.33 -8.77
N PHE A 3 18.30 27.70 -9.93
CA PHE A 3 18.27 26.23 -10.07
C PHE A 3 19.63 25.58 -9.82
N VAL A 4 20.73 26.33 -9.99
CA VAL A 4 22.08 25.87 -9.68
C VAL A 4 22.34 25.88 -8.18
N GLU A 5 21.80 26.89 -7.49
CA GLU A 5 21.92 27.03 -6.03
C GLU A 5 21.01 26.02 -5.29
N ASP A 6 19.80 25.79 -5.80
CA ASP A 6 18.82 24.88 -5.21
C ASP A 6 18.05 24.11 -6.31
N PRO A 7 18.56 22.94 -6.73
CA PRO A 7 17.91 22.12 -7.75
C PRO A 7 16.52 21.63 -7.37
N THR A 8 16.14 21.61 -6.08
CA THR A 8 14.80 21.21 -5.65
C THR A 8 13.71 22.16 -6.20
N ARG A 9 14.09 23.40 -6.51
CA ARG A 9 13.20 24.35 -7.16
C ARG A 9 12.66 23.89 -8.52
N ILE A 10 13.35 22.93 -9.17
CA ILE A 10 12.87 22.35 -10.42
C ILE A 10 11.61 21.53 -10.18
N PHE A 11 11.57 20.69 -9.15
CA PHE A 11 10.37 19.94 -8.76
C PHE A 11 9.22 20.88 -8.40
N ARG A 12 9.50 21.96 -7.69
CA ARG A 12 8.52 23.00 -7.35
C ARG A 12 7.97 23.69 -8.61
N ALA A 13 8.83 24.04 -9.54
CA ALA A 13 8.41 24.68 -10.80
C ALA A 13 7.46 23.77 -11.59
N ILE A 14 7.79 22.48 -11.73
CA ILE A 14 6.93 21.48 -12.39
C ILE A 14 5.61 21.32 -11.63
N ARG A 15 5.64 21.22 -10.30
CA ARG A 15 4.43 21.10 -9.50
C ARG A 15 3.49 22.30 -9.70
N PHE A 16 4.02 23.50 -9.64
CA PHE A 16 3.21 24.73 -9.85
C PHE A 16 2.74 24.86 -11.29
N GLU A 17 3.57 24.50 -12.30
CA GLU A 17 3.16 24.46 -13.70
C GLU A 17 1.87 23.64 -13.87
N GLN A 18 1.87 22.40 -13.32
CA GLN A 18 0.74 21.49 -13.47
C GLN A 18 -0.46 21.88 -12.59
N ARG A 19 -0.22 22.31 -11.35
CA ARG A 19 -1.28 22.67 -10.41
C ARG A 19 -2.05 23.92 -10.85
N MET A 20 -1.34 24.91 -11.40
CA MET A 20 -1.92 26.20 -11.78
C MET A 20 -2.30 26.28 -13.27
N GLY A 21 -2.01 25.25 -14.06
CA GLY A 21 -2.22 25.26 -15.50
C GLY A 21 -1.33 26.27 -16.22
N PHE A 22 -0.18 26.65 -15.63
CA PHE A 22 0.79 27.54 -16.26
C PHE A 22 1.71 26.76 -17.19
N THR A 23 2.48 27.51 -17.96
CA THR A 23 3.55 26.93 -18.80
C THR A 23 4.87 27.56 -18.41
N ILE A 24 5.87 26.73 -18.14
CA ILE A 24 7.24 27.21 -17.90
C ILE A 24 7.76 27.91 -19.15
N GLY A 25 8.10 29.20 -19.04
CA GLY A 25 8.58 29.99 -20.17
C GLY A 25 9.90 29.44 -20.73
N LYS A 26 10.13 29.59 -22.03
CA LYS A 26 11.28 29.06 -22.77
C LYS A 26 12.64 29.36 -22.12
N HIS A 27 12.81 30.58 -21.59
CA HIS A 27 14.03 30.94 -20.89
C HIS A 27 14.25 30.13 -19.61
N THR A 28 13.23 30.02 -18.77
CA THR A 28 13.24 29.22 -17.54
C THR A 28 13.48 27.75 -17.85
N GLU A 29 12.81 27.21 -18.88
CA GLU A 29 13.00 25.83 -19.34
C GLU A 29 14.48 25.56 -19.75
N LYS A 30 15.12 26.50 -20.47
CA LYS A 30 16.53 26.40 -20.83
C LYS A 30 17.44 26.36 -19.60
N LEU A 31 17.17 27.20 -18.61
CA LEU A 31 17.92 27.20 -17.33
C LEU A 31 17.75 25.90 -16.57
N LEU A 32 16.53 25.37 -16.52
CA LEU A 32 16.20 24.08 -15.91
C LEU A 32 16.97 22.93 -16.60
N LYS A 33 16.87 22.84 -17.93
CA LYS A 33 17.61 21.81 -18.71
C LYS A 33 19.11 21.89 -18.49
N ASN A 34 19.68 23.07 -18.39
CA ASN A 34 21.11 23.26 -18.11
C ASN A 34 21.46 22.75 -16.70
N ALA A 35 20.65 23.06 -15.66
CA ALA A 35 20.87 22.56 -14.30
C ALA A 35 20.81 21.04 -14.23
N VAL A 36 19.88 20.41 -14.96
CA VAL A 36 19.76 18.94 -15.07
C VAL A 36 21.00 18.34 -15.73
N LYS A 37 21.50 18.94 -16.83
CA LYS A 37 22.71 18.48 -17.53
C LYS A 37 23.99 18.57 -16.66
N MET A 38 24.06 19.55 -15.76
CA MET A 38 25.18 19.73 -14.83
C MET A 38 25.19 18.67 -13.71
N ASN A 39 24.23 17.75 -13.66
CA ASN A 39 24.08 16.71 -12.64
C ASN A 39 24.13 17.24 -11.18
N LEU A 40 23.67 18.46 -10.95
CA LEU A 40 23.70 19.12 -9.65
C LEU A 40 22.89 18.38 -8.60
N PHE A 41 21.89 17.61 -9.03
CA PHE A 41 21.07 16.79 -8.17
C PHE A 41 21.84 15.78 -7.33
N ASN A 42 22.96 15.27 -7.82
CA ASN A 42 23.78 14.29 -7.07
C ASN A 42 24.38 14.85 -5.77
N ARG A 43 24.47 16.18 -5.66
CA ARG A 43 25.00 16.86 -4.46
C ARG A 43 23.89 17.31 -3.48
N PHE A 44 22.65 17.39 -3.93
CA PHE A 44 21.53 17.99 -3.20
C PHE A 44 20.35 17.03 -3.00
N PHE A 45 20.54 15.74 -3.33
CA PHE A 45 19.55 14.72 -3.00
C PHE A 45 19.48 14.52 -1.49
N GLY A 46 18.35 14.06 -1.01
CA GLY A 46 18.10 13.83 0.38
C GLY A 46 16.65 14.23 0.72
N ASN A 47 16.42 14.48 1.98
CA ASN A 47 15.08 14.73 2.51
C ASN A 47 14.35 15.90 1.82
N ARG A 48 15.08 16.95 1.37
CA ARG A 48 14.45 18.11 0.68
C ARG A 48 13.86 17.73 -0.67
N CYS A 49 14.59 16.96 -1.49
CA CYS A 49 14.05 16.46 -2.76
C CYS A 49 12.88 15.52 -2.53
N PHE A 50 12.97 14.65 -1.52
CA PHE A 50 11.88 13.74 -1.19
C PHE A 50 10.63 14.50 -0.74
N THR A 51 10.79 15.60 0.01
CA THR A 51 9.66 16.46 0.40
C THR A 51 8.93 17.02 -0.81
N GLU A 52 9.65 17.52 -1.83
CA GLU A 52 9.00 18.02 -3.05
C GLU A 52 8.35 16.88 -3.86
N LEU A 53 8.96 15.69 -3.92
CA LEU A 53 8.33 14.52 -4.56
C LEU A 53 7.04 14.10 -3.84
N LYS A 54 7.03 14.10 -2.50
CA LYS A 54 5.80 13.84 -1.74
C LYS A 54 4.71 14.85 -2.07
N LEU A 55 5.06 16.14 -2.17
CA LEU A 55 4.11 17.18 -2.53
C LEU A 55 3.54 16.96 -3.93
N ILE A 56 4.39 16.57 -4.92
CA ILE A 56 3.94 16.23 -6.27
C ILE A 56 2.97 15.04 -6.24
N PHE A 57 3.32 13.96 -5.55
CA PHE A 57 2.51 12.75 -5.49
C PHE A 57 1.23 12.92 -4.65
N SER A 58 1.15 13.96 -3.84
CA SER A 58 -0.03 14.34 -3.07
C SER A 58 -0.99 15.28 -3.81
N GLU A 59 -0.62 15.80 -5.00
CA GLU A 59 -1.53 16.59 -5.82
C GLU A 59 -2.73 15.73 -6.27
N GLU A 60 -3.85 16.35 -6.57
CA GLU A 60 -5.07 15.65 -6.99
C GLU A 60 -4.82 14.74 -8.21
N ASN A 61 -4.06 15.25 -9.17
CA ASN A 61 -3.59 14.49 -10.34
C ASN A 61 -2.08 14.66 -10.53
N PRO A 62 -1.24 13.77 -9.98
CA PRO A 62 0.22 13.88 -10.10
C PRO A 62 0.77 13.39 -11.45
N ILE A 63 -0.03 12.69 -12.28
CA ILE A 63 0.45 12.02 -13.48
C ILE A 63 1.06 12.99 -14.49
N PRO A 64 0.46 14.17 -14.80
CA PRO A 64 1.08 15.14 -15.70
C PRO A 64 2.43 15.66 -15.17
N ALA A 65 2.54 15.88 -13.85
CA ALA A 65 3.80 16.33 -13.25
C ALA A 65 4.89 15.24 -13.35
N ILE A 66 4.54 13.97 -13.18
CA ILE A 66 5.47 12.84 -13.35
C ILE A 66 5.92 12.75 -14.82
N GLY A 67 4.99 12.90 -15.77
CA GLY A 67 5.31 12.96 -17.20
C GLY A 67 6.25 14.14 -17.52
N ARG A 68 5.98 15.31 -16.97
CA ARG A 68 6.82 16.50 -17.14
C ARG A 68 8.22 16.32 -16.54
N MET A 69 8.32 15.63 -15.41
CA MET A 69 9.62 15.23 -14.84
C MET A 69 10.41 14.32 -15.80
N ALA A 70 9.73 13.41 -16.49
CA ALA A 70 10.37 12.55 -17.49
C ALA A 70 10.89 13.34 -18.70
N GLU A 71 10.12 14.32 -19.21
CA GLU A 71 10.54 15.21 -20.30
C GLU A 71 11.82 16.01 -19.96
N PHE A 72 12.01 16.34 -18.70
CA PHE A 72 13.22 16.99 -18.19
C PHE A 72 14.30 16.03 -17.74
N ASP A 73 14.15 14.72 -17.98
CA ASP A 73 15.13 13.69 -17.61
C ASP A 73 15.42 13.64 -16.08
N LEU A 74 14.42 13.96 -15.27
CA LEU A 74 14.53 14.00 -13.80
C LEU A 74 14.32 12.64 -13.15
N LEU A 75 13.63 11.71 -13.80
CA LEU A 75 13.33 10.40 -13.23
C LEU A 75 14.59 9.59 -12.93
N LYS A 76 15.64 9.75 -13.74
CA LYS A 76 16.95 9.11 -13.50
C LYS A 76 17.58 9.49 -12.15
N PHE A 77 17.23 10.66 -11.62
CA PHE A 77 17.68 11.10 -10.30
C PHE A 77 16.86 10.49 -9.17
N ILE A 78 15.65 10.03 -9.43
CA ILE A 78 14.85 9.26 -8.47
C ILE A 78 15.45 7.86 -8.38
N LEU A 79 15.52 7.17 -9.52
CA LEU A 79 16.11 5.84 -9.62
C LEU A 79 16.76 5.65 -11.01
N PRO A 80 17.99 5.13 -11.09
CA PRO A 80 18.62 4.84 -12.38
C PRO A 80 17.74 3.88 -13.21
N GLY A 81 17.54 4.20 -14.48
CA GLY A 81 16.73 3.38 -15.39
C GLY A 81 15.24 3.59 -15.31
N LEU A 82 14.74 4.43 -14.40
CA LEU A 82 13.32 4.75 -14.31
C LEU A 82 12.88 5.53 -15.56
N LYS A 83 11.82 5.05 -16.22
CA LYS A 83 11.27 5.64 -17.45
C LYS A 83 9.77 5.80 -17.33
N PHE A 84 9.26 6.92 -17.82
CA PHE A 84 7.82 7.16 -17.99
C PHE A 84 7.39 6.57 -19.35
N ASP A 85 7.09 5.29 -19.35
CA ASP A 85 6.59 4.57 -20.50
C ASP A 85 5.08 4.31 -20.40
N LYS A 86 4.50 3.74 -21.45
CA LYS A 86 3.06 3.37 -21.49
C LYS A 86 2.65 2.44 -20.33
N ARG A 87 3.57 1.62 -19.82
CA ARG A 87 3.30 0.73 -18.70
C ARG A 87 3.21 1.49 -17.40
N MET A 88 4.18 2.37 -17.14
CA MET A 88 4.15 3.24 -15.95
C MET A 88 2.92 4.15 -15.99
N GLU A 89 2.64 4.82 -17.11
CA GLU A 89 1.46 5.67 -17.28
C GLU A 89 0.17 4.90 -16.98
N LYS A 90 0.03 3.68 -17.53
CA LYS A 90 -1.10 2.79 -17.23
C LYS A 90 -1.20 2.48 -15.75
N ASN A 91 -0.10 2.11 -15.11
CA ASN A 91 -0.07 1.79 -13.67
C ASN A 91 -0.51 2.99 -12.82
N LEU A 92 -0.01 4.18 -13.12
CA LEU A 92 -0.40 5.41 -12.41
C LEU A 92 -1.87 5.74 -12.60
N ASN A 93 -2.42 5.55 -13.80
CA ASN A 93 -3.87 5.72 -14.05
C ASN A 93 -4.71 4.70 -13.26
N GLU A 94 -4.27 3.45 -13.12
CA GLU A 94 -4.96 2.46 -12.28
C GLU A 94 -4.90 2.85 -10.78
N ILE A 95 -3.78 3.41 -10.31
CA ILE A 95 -3.67 3.97 -8.96
C ILE A 95 -4.68 5.11 -8.77
N GLN A 96 -4.75 6.05 -9.70
CA GLN A 96 -5.70 7.17 -9.63
C GLN A 96 -7.15 6.66 -9.52
N ARG A 97 -7.51 5.63 -10.31
CA ARG A 97 -8.84 4.99 -10.24
C ARG A 97 -9.08 4.31 -8.90
N ALA A 98 -8.10 3.60 -8.36
CA ALA A 98 -8.21 2.94 -7.06
C ALA A 98 -8.39 3.96 -5.92
N ILE A 99 -7.64 5.07 -5.95
CA ILE A 99 -7.77 6.17 -4.99
C ILE A 99 -9.15 6.84 -5.11
N ALA A 100 -9.60 7.13 -6.33
CA ALA A 100 -10.91 7.71 -6.56
C ALA A 100 -12.03 6.82 -6.04
N TRP A 101 -11.96 5.50 -6.32
CA TRP A 101 -12.90 4.52 -5.79
C TRP A 101 -12.90 4.52 -4.25
N TYR A 102 -11.73 4.52 -3.61
CA TYR A 102 -11.63 4.50 -2.15
C TYR A 102 -12.24 5.76 -1.51
N LYS A 103 -11.97 6.93 -2.09
CA LYS A 103 -12.57 8.20 -1.62
C LYS A 103 -14.10 8.19 -1.67
N LEU A 104 -14.70 7.49 -2.63
CA LEU A 104 -16.16 7.33 -2.75
C LEU A 104 -16.77 6.39 -1.69
N LEU A 105 -15.96 5.63 -0.96
CA LEU A 105 -16.45 4.77 0.12
C LEU A 105 -16.73 5.55 1.41
N TYR A 106 -16.27 6.80 1.52
CA TYR A 106 -16.42 7.67 2.71
C TYR A 106 -16.00 7.00 4.02
N LEU A 107 -14.95 6.18 3.97
CA LEU A 107 -14.38 5.55 5.15
C LEU A 107 -13.54 6.59 5.91
N ASP A 108 -13.73 6.69 7.24
CA ASP A 108 -12.95 7.57 8.13
C ASP A 108 -11.54 7.00 8.40
N GLU A 109 -10.85 6.59 7.34
CA GLU A 109 -9.55 5.96 7.42
C GLU A 109 -8.57 6.70 6.52
N PRO A 110 -7.73 7.57 7.09
CA PRO A 110 -6.78 8.36 6.31
C PRO A 110 -5.70 7.45 5.70
N PHE A 111 -5.24 7.81 4.52
CA PHE A 111 -4.11 7.17 3.85
C PHE A 111 -3.20 8.23 3.23
N GLN A 112 -1.95 7.85 2.98
CA GLN A 112 -0.95 8.72 2.37
C GLN A 112 -0.93 8.52 0.85
N GLN A 113 -1.62 9.38 0.10
CA GLN A 113 -1.73 9.28 -1.35
C GLN A 113 -0.35 9.19 -2.04
N TRP A 114 0.64 9.98 -1.58
CA TRP A 114 1.98 9.97 -2.12
C TRP A 114 2.65 8.60 -2.07
N GLU A 115 2.37 7.81 -1.04
CA GLU A 115 2.94 6.49 -0.86
C GLU A 115 2.39 5.48 -1.86
N VAL A 116 1.09 5.57 -2.17
CA VAL A 116 0.46 4.72 -3.20
C VAL A 116 1.09 4.97 -4.57
N TYR A 117 1.32 6.24 -4.93
CA TYR A 117 2.01 6.60 -6.17
C TYR A 117 3.48 6.16 -6.17
N LEU A 118 4.16 6.29 -5.03
CA LEU A 118 5.53 5.82 -4.88
C LEU A 118 5.64 4.32 -5.12
N PHE A 119 4.75 3.51 -4.54
CA PHE A 119 4.70 2.06 -4.81
C PHE A 119 4.52 1.74 -6.30
N ALA A 120 3.70 2.50 -7.01
CA ALA A 120 3.48 2.30 -8.44
C ALA A 120 4.72 2.66 -9.29
N ILE A 121 5.41 3.74 -8.94
CA ILE A 121 6.63 4.16 -9.62
C ILE A 121 7.75 3.12 -9.41
N LEU A 122 7.82 2.54 -8.22
CA LEU A 122 8.80 1.52 -7.84
C LEU A 122 8.35 0.08 -8.14
N ALA A 123 7.18 -0.11 -8.78
CA ALA A 123 6.56 -1.43 -8.97
C ALA A 123 7.49 -2.45 -9.62
N ASP A 124 8.19 -2.03 -10.67
CA ASP A 124 9.08 -2.88 -11.46
C ASP A 124 10.56 -2.80 -11.01
N SER A 125 10.85 -2.06 -9.95
CA SER A 125 12.22 -1.88 -9.45
C SER A 125 12.66 -3.08 -8.63
N PRO A 126 13.90 -3.59 -8.85
CA PRO A 126 14.49 -4.63 -8.02
C PRO A 126 14.59 -4.19 -6.55
N TYR A 127 14.62 -5.16 -5.65
CA TYR A 127 14.75 -4.88 -4.21
C TYR A 127 16.05 -4.12 -3.86
N SER A 128 17.13 -4.37 -4.61
CA SER A 128 18.38 -3.60 -4.49
C SER A 128 18.17 -2.11 -4.72
N ASP A 129 17.39 -1.77 -5.74
CA ASP A 129 17.16 -0.39 -6.15
C ASP A 129 16.30 0.36 -5.13
N LEU A 130 15.35 -0.33 -4.48
CA LEU A 130 14.59 0.26 -3.37
C LEU A 130 15.51 0.62 -2.19
N LYS A 131 16.50 -0.22 -1.89
CA LYS A 131 17.50 0.10 -0.86
C LYS A 131 18.29 1.36 -1.23
N ILE A 132 18.74 1.44 -2.49
CA ILE A 132 19.46 2.62 -3.01
C ILE A 132 18.56 3.85 -2.93
N PHE A 133 17.30 3.74 -3.32
CA PHE A 133 16.30 4.80 -3.20
C PHE A 133 16.18 5.29 -1.74
N CYS A 134 15.99 4.39 -0.79
CA CYS A 134 15.86 4.75 0.62
C CYS A 134 17.12 5.42 1.18
N MET A 135 18.31 4.96 0.78
CA MET A 135 19.57 5.58 1.18
C MET A 135 19.72 6.98 0.59
N LYS A 136 19.43 7.12 -0.69
CA LYS A 136 19.55 8.39 -1.43
C LYS A 136 18.65 9.48 -0.89
N PHE A 137 17.45 9.12 -0.46
CA PHE A 137 16.48 10.05 0.11
C PHE A 137 16.50 10.10 1.64
N GLU A 138 17.54 9.54 2.26
CA GLU A 138 17.79 9.62 3.72
C GLU A 138 16.57 9.13 4.55
N PHE A 139 15.94 8.01 4.11
CA PHE A 139 14.84 7.42 4.86
C PHE A 139 15.32 6.98 6.24
N PRO A 140 14.59 7.33 7.32
CA PRO A 140 14.85 6.75 8.63
C PRO A 140 14.79 5.22 8.55
N GLU A 141 15.68 4.52 9.27
CA GLU A 141 15.79 3.06 9.21
C GLU A 141 14.48 2.32 9.48
N ARG A 142 13.61 2.89 10.30
CA ARG A 142 12.27 2.34 10.52
C ARG A 142 11.44 2.38 9.24
N HIS A 143 11.32 3.54 8.61
CA HIS A 143 10.52 3.69 7.38
C HIS A 143 11.09 2.89 6.21
N LYS A 144 12.42 2.78 6.12
CA LYS A 144 13.08 1.93 5.13
C LYS A 144 12.69 0.46 5.31
N LYS A 145 12.73 -0.06 6.55
CA LYS A 145 12.32 -1.42 6.85
C LYS A 145 10.84 -1.66 6.52
N GLU A 146 9.98 -0.71 6.87
CA GLU A 146 8.54 -0.77 6.59
C GLU A 146 8.28 -0.80 5.07
N LEU A 147 8.86 0.12 4.29
CA LEU A 147 8.71 0.17 2.84
C LEU A 147 9.18 -1.13 2.16
N LEU A 148 10.35 -1.65 2.56
CA LEU A 148 10.89 -2.87 2.00
C LEU A 148 10.03 -4.09 2.35
N LYS A 149 9.53 -4.18 3.59
CA LYS A 149 8.61 -5.23 4.04
C LYS A 149 7.30 -5.20 3.27
N GLU A 150 6.70 -4.01 3.11
CA GLU A 150 5.45 -3.85 2.37
C GLU A 150 5.61 -4.18 0.89
N LYS A 151 6.71 -3.77 0.26
CA LYS A 151 7.00 -4.14 -1.13
C LYS A 151 7.10 -5.65 -1.31
N GLU A 152 7.84 -6.35 -0.45
CA GLU A 152 7.97 -7.80 -0.52
C GLU A 152 6.61 -8.50 -0.30
N ALA A 153 5.84 -8.03 0.67
CA ALA A 153 4.53 -8.57 0.98
C ALA A 153 3.54 -8.36 -0.19
N THR A 154 3.47 -7.15 -0.76
CA THR A 154 2.59 -6.86 -1.89
C THR A 154 2.95 -7.65 -3.14
N ASP A 155 4.23 -7.86 -3.43
CA ASP A 155 4.66 -8.69 -4.55
C ASP A 155 4.27 -10.17 -4.37
N LYS A 156 4.35 -10.70 -3.14
CA LYS A 156 3.85 -12.06 -2.82
C LYS A 156 2.34 -12.15 -3.00
N ILE A 157 1.61 -11.18 -2.48
CA ILE A 157 0.14 -11.13 -2.57
C ILE A 157 -0.31 -11.03 -4.02
N LEU A 158 0.31 -10.18 -4.85
CA LEU A 158 -0.02 -10.09 -6.28
C LEU A 158 0.19 -11.42 -7.01
N ARG A 159 1.24 -12.17 -6.67
CA ARG A 159 1.48 -13.51 -7.22
C ARG A 159 0.41 -14.49 -6.78
N GLU A 160 0.03 -14.50 -5.49
CA GLU A 160 -1.01 -15.37 -4.94
C GLU A 160 -2.38 -15.08 -5.56
N LEU A 161 -2.78 -13.82 -5.59
CA LEU A 161 -4.01 -13.37 -6.23
C LEU A 161 -4.03 -13.61 -7.76
N GLY A 162 -2.84 -13.69 -8.37
CA GLY A 162 -2.65 -14.02 -9.79
C GLY A 162 -2.89 -15.49 -10.14
N ARG A 163 -2.89 -16.41 -9.16
CA ARG A 163 -3.16 -17.83 -9.36
C ARG A 163 -4.59 -18.07 -9.83
N SER A 164 -4.84 -19.23 -10.42
CA SER A 164 -6.20 -19.57 -10.92
C SER A 164 -7.13 -20.08 -9.83
N ARG A 165 -6.62 -20.39 -8.64
CA ARG A 165 -7.40 -20.86 -7.50
C ARG A 165 -8.27 -19.74 -6.95
N ARG A 166 -9.53 -20.04 -6.67
CA ARG A 166 -10.41 -19.12 -5.92
C ARG A 166 -10.06 -19.23 -4.44
N LEU A 167 -9.80 -18.09 -3.81
CA LEU A 167 -9.57 -17.99 -2.38
C LEU A 167 -10.91 -17.90 -1.64
N SER A 168 -10.99 -18.50 -0.44
CA SER A 168 -12.10 -18.30 0.49
C SER A 168 -12.01 -16.90 1.14
N ASN A 169 -13.07 -16.48 1.83
CA ASN A 169 -13.07 -15.20 2.54
C ASN A 169 -12.05 -15.18 3.67
N SER A 170 -11.89 -16.29 4.39
CA SER A 170 -10.90 -16.43 5.44
C SER A 170 -9.47 -16.36 4.89
N GLU A 171 -9.18 -17.01 3.76
CA GLU A 171 -7.88 -16.92 3.10
C GLU A 171 -7.56 -15.49 2.64
N ILE A 172 -8.55 -14.77 2.06
CA ILE A 172 -8.42 -13.36 1.68
C ILE A 172 -8.15 -12.50 2.91
N TYR A 173 -8.86 -12.74 4.01
CA TYR A 173 -8.69 -12.01 5.26
C TYR A 173 -7.26 -12.14 5.79
N TRP A 174 -6.76 -13.36 5.97
CA TRP A 174 -5.42 -13.62 6.51
C TRP A 174 -4.31 -13.11 5.59
N LEU A 175 -4.55 -13.11 4.28
CA LEU A 175 -3.61 -12.57 3.30
C LEU A 175 -3.46 -11.04 3.40
N LEU A 176 -4.53 -10.33 3.75
CA LEU A 176 -4.61 -8.87 3.61
C LEU A 176 -4.68 -8.10 4.94
N GLN A 177 -5.03 -8.73 6.07
CA GLN A 177 -5.33 -8.05 7.34
C GLN A 177 -4.22 -7.17 7.91
N GLU A 178 -2.96 -7.51 7.62
CA GLU A 178 -1.80 -6.75 8.10
C GLU A 178 -1.34 -5.67 7.11
N ARG A 179 -2.05 -5.46 6.03
CA ARG A 179 -1.65 -4.49 4.99
C ARG A 179 -2.16 -3.10 5.31
N SER A 180 -1.31 -2.09 5.03
CA SER A 180 -1.70 -0.70 5.10
C SER A 180 -2.74 -0.36 4.02
N HIS A 181 -3.46 0.75 4.18
CA HIS A 181 -4.41 1.22 3.17
C HIS A 181 -3.71 1.50 1.84
N GLU A 182 -2.51 2.06 1.88
CA GLU A 182 -1.68 2.33 0.72
C GLU A 182 -1.36 1.05 -0.04
N SER A 183 -0.96 0.00 0.68
CA SER A 183 -0.69 -1.32 0.11
C SER A 183 -1.94 -1.96 -0.49
N LEU A 184 -3.10 -1.84 0.16
CA LEU A 184 -4.38 -2.34 -0.37
C LEU A 184 -4.79 -1.61 -1.65
N LEU A 185 -4.65 -0.29 -1.70
CA LEU A 185 -4.92 0.50 -2.91
C LEU A 185 -3.98 0.14 -4.05
N TYR A 186 -2.69 -0.03 -3.74
CA TYR A 186 -1.71 -0.52 -4.70
C TYR A 186 -2.07 -1.91 -5.24
N LEU A 187 -2.49 -2.84 -4.38
CA LEU A 187 -2.92 -4.18 -4.78
C LEU A 187 -4.15 -4.15 -5.69
N ILE A 188 -5.16 -3.31 -5.39
CA ILE A 188 -6.33 -3.11 -6.25
C ILE A 188 -5.92 -2.61 -7.63
N ALA A 189 -5.03 -1.63 -7.68
CA ALA A 189 -4.58 -1.05 -8.94
C ALA A 189 -3.75 -2.04 -9.77
N MET A 190 -2.81 -2.75 -9.15
CA MET A 190 -1.85 -3.62 -9.84
C MET A 190 -2.38 -5.03 -10.14
N ALA A 191 -3.46 -5.47 -9.49
CA ALA A 191 -4.04 -6.78 -9.77
C ALA A 191 -4.53 -6.88 -11.22
N ARG A 192 -4.00 -7.86 -11.96
CA ARG A 192 -4.33 -8.04 -13.38
C ARG A 192 -5.71 -8.69 -13.60
N LYS A 193 -6.10 -9.62 -12.70
CA LYS A 193 -7.37 -10.34 -12.80
C LYS A 193 -8.48 -9.56 -12.11
N LYS A 194 -9.65 -9.51 -12.75
CA LYS A 194 -10.86 -8.90 -12.16
C LYS A 194 -11.26 -9.56 -10.82
N THR A 195 -11.06 -10.87 -10.72
CA THR A 195 -11.31 -11.63 -9.48
C THR A 195 -10.40 -11.19 -8.35
N ALA A 196 -9.12 -10.94 -8.63
CA ALA A 196 -8.16 -10.43 -7.67
C ALA A 196 -8.54 -9.01 -7.17
N LYS A 197 -8.88 -8.11 -8.11
CA LYS A 197 -9.39 -6.77 -7.76
C LYS A 197 -10.62 -6.86 -6.84
N LYS A 198 -11.59 -7.74 -7.19
CA LYS A 198 -12.78 -7.97 -6.36
C LYS A 198 -12.45 -8.52 -4.97
N ALA A 199 -11.48 -9.44 -4.86
CA ALA A 199 -11.08 -9.99 -3.57
C ALA A 199 -10.53 -8.91 -2.62
N VAL A 200 -9.61 -8.06 -3.11
CA VAL A 200 -9.06 -6.96 -2.30
C VAL A 200 -10.12 -5.91 -1.99
N SER A 201 -10.97 -5.54 -2.96
CA SER A 201 -12.08 -4.60 -2.72
C SER A 201 -13.05 -5.14 -1.69
N HIS A 202 -13.42 -6.43 -1.76
CA HIS A 202 -14.30 -7.10 -0.80
C HIS A 202 -13.69 -7.13 0.61
N PHE A 203 -12.38 -7.35 0.71
CA PHE A 203 -11.69 -7.23 1.99
C PHE A 203 -11.82 -5.81 2.57
N VAL A 204 -11.52 -4.78 1.77
CA VAL A 204 -11.59 -3.38 2.21
C VAL A 204 -13.00 -2.98 2.66
N THR A 205 -14.02 -3.40 1.93
CA THR A 205 -15.41 -2.95 2.17
C THR A 205 -16.15 -3.81 3.19
N HIS A 206 -15.79 -5.08 3.36
CA HIS A 206 -16.55 -6.03 4.18
C HIS A 206 -15.67 -6.81 5.15
N LEU A 207 -14.74 -7.64 4.65
CA LEU A 207 -14.11 -8.68 5.47
C LEU A 207 -13.30 -8.12 6.64
N ARG A 208 -12.62 -6.99 6.46
CA ARG A 208 -11.80 -6.36 7.50
C ARG A 208 -12.59 -5.94 8.75
N HIS A 209 -13.89 -5.76 8.62
CA HIS A 209 -14.78 -5.35 9.71
C HIS A 209 -15.39 -6.52 10.45
N TYR A 210 -15.19 -7.75 9.98
CA TYR A 210 -15.72 -8.94 10.66
C TYR A 210 -15.07 -9.13 12.02
N LYS A 211 -15.91 -9.39 13.01
CA LYS A 211 -15.52 -9.69 14.39
C LYS A 211 -16.36 -10.84 14.90
N THR A 212 -15.77 -11.67 15.74
CA THR A 212 -16.52 -12.69 16.47
C THR A 212 -17.40 -12.05 17.55
N LEU A 213 -18.51 -12.66 17.87
CA LEU A 213 -19.40 -12.26 18.98
C LEU A 213 -18.90 -12.83 20.31
N ILE A 214 -18.13 -13.94 20.24
CA ILE A 214 -17.47 -14.55 21.38
C ILE A 214 -16.08 -13.94 21.55
N HIS A 215 -15.76 -13.57 22.79
CA HIS A 215 -14.48 -12.99 23.19
C HIS A 215 -13.79 -13.85 24.26
N GLY A 216 -12.56 -13.48 24.64
CA GLY A 216 -11.79 -14.22 25.65
C GLY A 216 -12.52 -14.36 27.01
N ALA A 217 -13.31 -13.37 27.42
CA ALA A 217 -14.10 -13.45 28.63
C ALA A 217 -15.22 -14.53 28.54
N ASP A 218 -15.81 -14.69 27.38
CA ASP A 218 -16.81 -15.74 27.15
C ASP A 218 -16.18 -17.13 27.15
N LEU A 219 -15.01 -17.29 26.54
CA LEU A 219 -14.25 -18.55 26.60
C LEU A 219 -13.92 -18.94 28.05
N LYS A 220 -13.57 -17.97 28.90
CA LYS A 220 -13.35 -18.22 30.34
C LYS A 220 -14.63 -18.70 31.02
N LYS A 221 -15.79 -18.07 30.76
CA LYS A 221 -17.10 -18.51 31.28
C LYS A 221 -17.49 -19.88 30.78
N MET A 222 -17.07 -20.26 29.57
CA MET A 222 -17.30 -21.57 28.99
C MET A 222 -16.38 -22.67 29.60
N GLY A 223 -15.42 -22.30 30.47
CA GLY A 223 -14.55 -23.24 31.18
C GLY A 223 -13.18 -23.47 30.52
N TYR A 224 -12.84 -22.71 29.48
CA TYR A 224 -11.50 -22.81 28.89
C TYR A 224 -10.47 -22.08 29.76
N LYS A 225 -9.29 -22.68 29.94
CA LYS A 225 -8.17 -22.06 30.64
C LYS A 225 -7.53 -20.97 29.78
N SER A 226 -7.27 -19.81 30.36
CA SER A 226 -6.59 -18.71 29.67
C SER A 226 -5.19 -19.12 29.19
N GLY A 227 -4.86 -18.78 27.95
CA GLY A 227 -3.57 -19.11 27.36
C GLY A 227 -3.61 -19.04 25.82
N PRO A 228 -2.58 -19.53 25.13
CA PRO A 228 -2.48 -19.53 23.67
C PRO A 228 -3.68 -20.13 22.94
N ILE A 229 -4.36 -21.07 23.60
CA ILE A 229 -5.57 -21.73 23.06
C ILE A 229 -6.68 -20.73 22.72
N TYR A 230 -6.78 -19.62 23.45
CA TYR A 230 -7.79 -18.58 23.17
C TYR A 230 -7.60 -18.00 21.78
N LYS A 231 -6.36 -17.67 21.41
CA LYS A 231 -6.04 -17.15 20.07
C LYS A 231 -6.40 -18.18 18.99
N THR A 232 -6.08 -19.43 19.21
CA THR A 232 -6.40 -20.52 18.27
C THR A 232 -7.91 -20.67 18.09
N ILE A 233 -8.68 -20.70 19.18
CA ILE A 233 -10.15 -20.81 19.13
C ILE A 233 -10.75 -19.59 18.40
N LEU A 234 -10.35 -18.37 18.78
CA LEU A 234 -10.92 -17.15 18.21
C LEU A 234 -10.55 -16.98 16.73
N ASN A 235 -9.34 -17.34 16.32
CA ASN A 235 -8.95 -17.32 14.91
C ASN A 235 -9.77 -18.33 14.08
N HIS A 236 -9.90 -19.57 14.55
CA HIS A 236 -10.70 -20.59 13.86
C HIS A 236 -12.19 -20.22 13.80
N LEU A 237 -12.70 -19.61 14.86
CA LEU A 237 -14.06 -19.08 14.89
C LEU A 237 -14.23 -17.94 13.88
N LEU A 238 -13.25 -17.03 13.79
CA LEU A 238 -13.28 -15.95 12.80
C LEU A 238 -13.25 -16.50 11.37
N GLU A 239 -12.44 -17.51 11.09
CA GLU A 239 -12.43 -18.21 9.79
C GLU A 239 -13.80 -18.77 9.44
N ALA A 240 -14.41 -19.50 10.38
CA ALA A 240 -15.73 -20.06 10.19
C ALA A 240 -16.80 -18.98 9.92
N LYS A 241 -16.67 -17.83 10.58
CA LYS A 241 -17.57 -16.69 10.37
C LYS A 241 -17.36 -16.01 9.02
N LEU A 242 -16.10 -15.81 8.62
CA LEU A 242 -15.75 -15.21 7.32
C LEU A 242 -16.24 -16.08 6.16
N ASP A 243 -16.18 -17.39 6.31
CA ASP A 243 -16.61 -18.37 5.31
C ASP A 243 -18.10 -18.72 5.39
N GLY A 244 -18.85 -18.04 6.29
CA GLY A 244 -20.32 -18.20 6.40
C GLY A 244 -20.77 -19.51 7.07
N VAL A 245 -19.88 -20.18 7.81
CA VAL A 245 -20.21 -21.41 8.56
C VAL A 245 -20.98 -21.11 9.86
N VAL A 246 -20.73 -19.93 10.45
CA VAL A 246 -21.37 -19.46 11.67
C VAL A 246 -21.82 -18.01 11.49
N GLU A 247 -23.03 -17.69 11.98
CA GLU A 247 -23.59 -16.34 11.85
C GLU A 247 -23.97 -15.75 13.21
N THR A 248 -24.66 -16.55 14.03
CA THR A 248 -25.20 -16.12 15.33
C THR A 248 -24.25 -16.47 16.47
N LYS A 249 -24.48 -15.84 17.64
CA LYS A 249 -23.74 -16.17 18.86
C LYS A 249 -23.96 -17.64 19.29
N ALA A 250 -25.15 -18.18 19.04
CA ALA A 250 -25.46 -19.58 19.32
C ALA A 250 -24.63 -20.52 18.44
N ASP A 251 -24.50 -20.20 17.14
CA ASP A 251 -23.65 -20.97 16.21
C ASP A 251 -22.19 -20.90 16.63
N GLU A 252 -21.70 -19.72 17.02
CA GLU A 252 -20.34 -19.54 17.51
C GLU A 252 -20.05 -20.42 18.74
N ILE A 253 -21.00 -20.49 19.72
CA ILE A 253 -20.87 -21.35 20.90
C ILE A 253 -20.86 -22.83 20.49
N ALA A 254 -21.79 -23.22 19.62
CA ALA A 254 -21.90 -24.61 19.14
C ALA A 254 -20.62 -25.03 18.40
N PHE A 255 -20.12 -24.17 17.52
CA PHE A 255 -18.86 -24.38 16.79
C PHE A 255 -17.67 -24.60 17.74
N ILE A 256 -17.52 -23.74 18.76
CA ILE A 256 -16.43 -23.85 19.72
C ILE A 256 -16.53 -25.18 20.52
N ARG A 257 -17.73 -25.52 21.02
CA ARG A 257 -17.93 -26.75 21.78
C ARG A 257 -17.65 -28.02 20.97
N SER A 258 -18.04 -28.01 19.69
CA SER A 258 -17.82 -29.13 18.78
C SER A 258 -16.33 -29.32 18.44
N ASN A 259 -15.63 -28.23 18.11
CA ASN A 259 -14.25 -28.30 17.66
C ASN A 259 -13.22 -28.33 18.79
N TYR A 260 -13.59 -27.85 19.98
CA TYR A 260 -12.71 -27.78 21.17
C TYR A 260 -13.40 -28.33 22.40
N PRO A 261 -13.74 -29.64 22.45
CA PRO A 261 -14.43 -30.24 23.60
C PRO A 261 -13.57 -30.13 24.86
N LEU A 262 -14.16 -29.63 25.94
CA LEU A 262 -13.51 -29.65 27.25
C LEU A 262 -13.39 -31.09 27.72
N LYS A 263 -12.17 -31.51 28.05
CA LYS A 263 -11.98 -32.84 28.72
C LYS A 263 -12.78 -32.82 30.02
N LYS A 264 -13.77 -33.69 30.14
CA LYS A 264 -14.41 -33.95 31.44
C LYS A 264 -13.29 -34.24 32.44
N GLN A 265 -13.14 -33.42 33.47
CA GLN A 265 -12.32 -33.80 34.60
C GLN A 265 -12.93 -35.13 35.12
N LYS A 266 -12.20 -36.25 34.99
CA LYS A 266 -12.54 -37.44 35.70
C LYS A 266 -12.56 -37.04 37.18
N GLY A 267 -13.78 -37.05 37.78
CA GLY A 267 -13.95 -36.85 39.20
C GLY A 267 -13.03 -37.83 39.93
N GLY A 268 -12.07 -37.29 40.66
CA GLY A 268 -11.39 -38.04 41.67
C GLY A 268 -12.42 -38.39 42.75
N SER A 269 -12.66 -39.67 42.88
CA SER A 269 -13.34 -40.24 44.03
C SER A 269 -12.42 -40.17 45.22
#